data_9975d6189c4bf6f7b70af9e073aef431
#
_entry.id   9975d6189c4bf6f7b70af9e073aef431
#
_cell.length_a   1.000
_cell.length_b   1.000
_cell.length_c   1.000
_cell.angle_alpha   90.00
_cell.angle_beta   90.00
_cell.angle_gamma   90.00
#
_symmetry.space_group_name_H-M   'P 1'
#
loop_
_entity.id
_entity.type
_entity.pdbx_description
1 polymer ?
#
loop_
_entity_poly.entity_id
_entity_poly.type
_entity_poly.pdbx_seq_one_letter_code
_entity_poly.pdbx_strand_id
1 'polypeptide(L)'
;MSKKNRKTSTTKKAPAAPVTVAEIEKKSKFEYVVVNIVCLFAFLAFGYIAIMGFFQTSVIDPTAYSAEKILYQTDNLALNLLFTAIFVGILFTMRRFYDFFAKINITALEIILVVYVVLLGFIWIFSVTSIPAADSANVYETARQAAKNQYTSLHDFTNFYNKDFYGGYSYYNFYPFQLGFVFICEIIFRIFGTTSSMPVQVINVLAVGAAYLGLAKITRLLFKRKSIEFMAIFLLALCFQPILFCTFVYGNIIGMSLGIWSCFFLIKYFQTNKWLLLIPCGILLVISTIAKYNNMIYLVAFVIMLIVHTVKEKKWQSIAFAVAICIATVGSSSLIIASYESRAGVTLANGVSQVLYFDMGLQESGRAPGWYTTTGLNLYLKNQFDDEAANKEAWQQIGQRMEAFSDDAEYTVDFFGKKILSQWNEPTFESIWVSKVKGHEVAIKGGIGEAVYDKSLGQLLELHFGLYMRVLYLLFAIGIYCLFISKKTNIQTILLPLVLMGGFGYHFLCEAKSQYILTYIPLIIPTAAYALNLVLFSDYTGLKKVIAKINEIPQTVGFKKSKKK
;
A
#
# COMPACT_ATOMS: atom_id res chain seq x y z
N MET A 1 12.92 44.43 -64.14
CA MET A 1 13.70 45.03 -63.05
C MET A 1 13.28 44.46 -61.72
N SER A 2 14.26 43.97 -61.03
CA SER A 2 14.41 43.63 -59.61
C SER A 2 13.56 42.52 -59.01
N LYS A 3 14.10 41.27 -59.01
CA LYS A 3 13.70 40.15 -58.15
C LYS A 3 14.25 40.42 -56.72
N LYS A 4 13.35 40.46 -55.70
CA LYS A 4 13.74 40.47 -54.31
C LYS A 4 13.67 39.04 -53.77
N ASN A 5 14.84 38.42 -53.55
CA ASN A 5 15.02 37.17 -52.83
C ASN A 5 14.58 37.32 -51.38
N ARG A 6 13.55 36.56 -50.98
CA ARG A 6 13.17 36.38 -49.58
C ARG A 6 13.89 35.12 -49.04
N LYS A 7 15.01 35.33 -48.31
CA LYS A 7 15.62 34.28 -47.52
C LYS A 7 14.73 33.93 -46.35
N THR A 8 14.15 32.74 -46.36
CA THR A 8 13.49 32.16 -45.22
C THR A 8 14.56 31.68 -44.24
N SER A 9 14.80 32.43 -43.16
CA SER A 9 15.64 31.96 -42.04
C SER A 9 14.82 31.00 -41.19
N THR A 10 15.12 29.74 -41.28
CA THR A 10 14.70 28.71 -40.34
C THR A 10 15.47 28.90 -39.03
N THR A 11 14.94 29.69 -38.13
CA THR A 11 15.41 29.76 -36.74
C THR A 11 15.10 28.41 -36.07
N LYS A 12 16.09 27.55 -35.95
CA LYS A 12 16.07 26.44 -34.99
C LYS A 12 15.81 27.03 -33.61
N LYS A 13 14.64 26.80 -33.04
CA LYS A 13 14.37 27.09 -31.63
C LYS A 13 15.38 26.32 -30.80
N ALA A 14 16.23 27.05 -30.09
CA ALA A 14 17.11 26.50 -29.08
C ALA A 14 16.31 25.70 -28.06
N PRO A 15 16.87 24.60 -27.52
CA PRO A 15 16.22 23.84 -26.45
C PRO A 15 15.95 24.79 -25.28
N ALA A 16 14.75 24.69 -24.70
CA ALA A 16 14.30 25.50 -23.59
C ALA A 16 15.39 25.54 -22.50
N ALA A 17 15.75 26.75 -22.09
CA ALA A 17 16.72 26.99 -21.05
C ALA A 17 16.42 26.15 -19.80
N PRO A 18 17.43 25.64 -19.10
CA PRO A 18 17.21 24.92 -17.84
C PRO A 18 16.47 25.86 -16.89
N VAL A 19 15.32 25.36 -16.39
CA VAL A 19 14.47 26.05 -15.43
C VAL A 19 15.36 26.59 -14.32
N THR A 20 15.33 27.90 -14.13
CA THR A 20 15.96 28.64 -13.04
C THR A 20 15.74 27.87 -11.74
N VAL A 21 16.83 27.59 -11.07
CA VAL A 21 16.90 26.91 -9.77
C VAL A 21 16.05 27.74 -8.80
N ALA A 22 14.85 27.27 -8.47
CA ALA A 22 14.17 27.76 -7.28
C ALA A 22 15.15 27.60 -6.12
N GLU A 23 15.33 28.66 -5.32
CA GLU A 23 16.20 28.70 -4.18
C GLU A 23 16.12 27.38 -3.42
N ILE A 24 17.27 26.75 -3.16
CA ILE A 24 17.34 25.51 -2.40
C ILE A 24 16.92 25.88 -0.98
N GLU A 25 15.67 25.58 -0.63
CA GLU A 25 15.18 25.74 0.74
C GLU A 25 16.16 25.04 1.68
N LYS A 26 16.69 25.81 2.65
CA LYS A 26 17.68 25.31 3.59
C LYS A 26 17.03 24.26 4.49
N LYS A 27 17.32 22.97 4.26
CA LYS A 27 16.84 21.88 5.11
C LYS A 27 17.36 22.07 6.53
N SER A 28 16.51 21.78 7.52
CA SER A 28 17.00 21.61 8.89
C SER A 28 17.85 20.33 8.97
N LYS A 29 18.82 20.28 9.89
CA LYS A 29 19.62 19.05 10.11
C LYS A 29 18.72 17.86 10.43
N PHE A 30 17.66 18.09 11.18
CA PHE A 30 16.69 17.05 11.56
C PHE A 30 15.90 16.53 10.33
N GLU A 31 15.38 17.42 9.48
CA GLU A 31 14.73 17.03 8.22
C GLU A 31 15.66 16.19 7.34
N TYR A 32 16.94 16.58 7.25
CA TYR A 32 17.92 15.83 6.46
C TYR A 32 18.12 14.41 6.98
N VAL A 33 18.21 14.22 8.29
CA VAL A 33 18.37 12.90 8.93
C VAL A 33 17.15 12.03 8.67
N VAL A 34 15.93 12.55 8.91
CA VAL A 34 14.70 11.81 8.69
C VAL A 34 14.54 11.38 7.23
N VAL A 35 14.78 12.29 6.28
CA VAL A 35 14.71 11.99 4.85
C VAL A 35 15.68 10.88 4.47
N ASN A 36 16.92 10.95 4.93
CA ASN A 36 17.94 9.96 4.58
C ASN A 36 17.64 8.59 5.19
N ILE A 37 17.18 8.52 6.44
CA ILE A 37 16.81 7.27 7.10
C ILE A 37 15.67 6.61 6.31
N VAL A 38 14.60 7.33 6.01
CA VAL A 38 13.46 6.78 5.27
C VAL A 38 13.89 6.30 3.88
N CYS A 39 14.67 7.11 3.15
CA CYS A 39 15.15 6.71 1.82
C CYS A 39 16.07 5.49 1.88
N LEU A 40 16.99 5.41 2.86
CA LEU A 40 17.90 4.28 3.01
C LEU A 40 17.13 2.98 3.28
N PHE A 41 16.25 2.98 4.28
CA PHE A 41 15.47 1.77 4.61
C PHE A 41 14.53 1.38 3.46
N ALA A 42 13.86 2.34 2.81
CA ALA A 42 13.00 2.06 1.66
C ALA A 42 13.82 1.48 0.48
N PHE A 43 15.02 2.00 0.22
CA PHE A 43 15.90 1.48 -0.83
C PHE A 43 16.36 0.04 -0.53
N LEU A 44 16.76 -0.24 0.71
CA LEU A 44 17.19 -1.60 1.10
C LEU A 44 16.03 -2.60 1.03
N ALA A 45 14.88 -2.26 1.62
CA ALA A 45 13.71 -3.14 1.64
C ALA A 45 13.18 -3.42 0.22
N PHE A 46 12.91 -2.38 -0.56
CA PHE A 46 12.35 -2.54 -1.89
C PHE A 46 13.38 -2.92 -2.95
N GLY A 47 14.66 -2.65 -2.73
CA GLY A 47 15.76 -3.20 -3.51
C GLY A 47 15.85 -4.72 -3.36
N TYR A 48 15.75 -5.23 -2.14
CA TYR A 48 15.66 -6.67 -1.87
C TYR A 48 14.45 -7.30 -2.55
N ILE A 49 13.24 -6.75 -2.35
CA ILE A 49 12.02 -7.27 -2.98
C ILE A 49 12.12 -7.23 -4.50
N ALA A 50 12.63 -6.14 -5.08
CA ALA A 50 12.80 -5.99 -6.53
C ALA A 50 13.76 -7.04 -7.10
N ILE A 51 14.88 -7.33 -6.41
CA ILE A 51 15.84 -8.36 -6.83
C ILE A 51 15.19 -9.73 -6.73
N MET A 52 14.63 -10.07 -5.55
CA MET A 52 14.04 -11.39 -5.32
C MET A 52 12.87 -11.70 -6.24
N GLY A 53 12.10 -10.69 -6.65
CA GLY A 53 11.01 -10.82 -7.62
C GLY A 53 11.44 -11.29 -9.02
N PHE A 54 12.73 -11.28 -9.37
CA PHE A 54 13.24 -11.90 -10.60
C PHE A 54 13.53 -13.39 -10.44
N PHE A 55 13.79 -13.85 -9.23
CA PHE A 55 14.19 -15.23 -8.95
C PHE A 55 13.05 -16.09 -8.43
N GLN A 56 12.08 -15.48 -7.79
CA GLN A 56 11.03 -16.20 -7.04
C GLN A 56 9.74 -15.40 -7.05
N THR A 57 8.60 -16.11 -7.13
CA THR A 57 7.24 -15.54 -6.94
C THR A 57 6.54 -16.34 -5.85
N SER A 58 5.86 -15.64 -4.93
CA SER A 58 4.98 -16.24 -3.94
C SER A 58 3.59 -16.37 -4.51
N VAL A 59 2.96 -17.54 -4.38
CA VAL A 59 1.59 -17.80 -4.88
C VAL A 59 0.78 -18.52 -3.82
N ILE A 60 -0.54 -18.32 -3.81
CA ILE A 60 -1.43 -19.11 -2.97
C ILE A 60 -1.49 -20.53 -3.56
N ASP A 61 -1.27 -21.54 -2.71
CA ASP A 61 -1.29 -22.95 -3.11
C ASP A 61 -2.65 -23.32 -3.73
N PRO A 62 -2.72 -23.65 -5.02
CA PRO A 62 -3.98 -23.98 -5.65
C PRO A 62 -4.60 -25.28 -5.12
N THR A 63 -3.80 -26.17 -4.50
CA THR A 63 -4.26 -27.44 -3.90
C THR A 63 -4.78 -27.25 -2.48
N ALA A 64 -4.35 -26.20 -1.79
CA ALA A 64 -4.76 -25.79 -0.44
C ALA A 64 -5.32 -24.36 -0.45
N TYR A 65 -6.07 -24.02 -1.49
CA TYR A 65 -6.48 -22.65 -1.79
C TYR A 65 -7.29 -22.00 -0.65
N SER A 66 -8.23 -22.75 -0.05
CA SER A 66 -9.02 -22.27 1.10
C SER A 66 -8.23 -22.08 2.38
N ALA A 67 -7.07 -22.75 2.51
CA ALA A 67 -6.20 -22.66 3.68
C ALA A 67 -5.23 -21.46 3.65
N GLU A 68 -5.22 -20.69 2.57
CA GLU A 68 -4.31 -19.54 2.36
C GLU A 68 -2.81 -19.91 2.44
N LYS A 69 -2.44 -21.14 2.11
CA LYS A 69 -1.03 -21.55 2.15
C LYS A 69 -0.25 -20.92 1.03
N ILE A 70 0.94 -20.40 1.32
CA ILE A 70 1.85 -19.80 0.35
C ILE A 70 2.88 -20.81 -0.12
N LEU A 71 3.05 -20.88 -1.44
CA LEU A 71 4.16 -21.57 -2.09
C LEU A 71 5.16 -20.56 -2.65
N TYR A 72 6.43 -20.87 -2.52
CA TYR A 72 7.53 -20.07 -3.07
C TYR A 72 8.04 -20.76 -4.34
N GLN A 73 7.64 -20.24 -5.49
CA GLN A 73 7.99 -20.79 -6.79
C GLN A 73 9.27 -20.14 -7.31
N THR A 74 10.26 -20.97 -7.67
CA THR A 74 11.45 -20.48 -8.35
C THR A 74 11.10 -20.13 -9.79
N ASP A 75 11.41 -18.91 -10.19
CA ASP A 75 11.10 -18.35 -11.50
C ASP A 75 12.24 -18.60 -12.49
N ASN A 76 11.90 -18.58 -13.79
CA ASN A 76 12.90 -18.54 -14.83
C ASN A 76 13.43 -17.12 -15.00
N LEU A 77 14.63 -16.87 -14.46
CA LEU A 77 15.30 -15.56 -14.52
C LEU A 77 15.40 -15.00 -15.95
N ALA A 78 15.75 -15.85 -16.92
CA ALA A 78 15.93 -15.41 -18.31
C ALA A 78 14.60 -14.90 -18.90
N LEU A 79 13.50 -15.60 -18.65
CA LEU A 79 12.16 -15.16 -19.07
C LEU A 79 11.72 -13.87 -18.36
N ASN A 80 11.95 -13.77 -17.05
CA ASN A 80 11.62 -12.56 -16.30
C ASN A 80 12.40 -11.34 -16.80
N LEU A 81 13.69 -11.50 -17.09
CA LEU A 81 14.51 -10.44 -17.69
C LEU A 81 14.03 -10.08 -19.10
N LEU A 82 13.70 -11.08 -19.93
CA LEU A 82 13.19 -10.87 -21.28
C LEU A 82 11.86 -10.09 -21.27
N PHE A 83 10.87 -10.53 -20.48
CA PHE A 83 9.59 -9.84 -20.39
C PHE A 83 9.72 -8.43 -19.81
N THR A 84 10.59 -8.25 -18.82
CA THR A 84 10.88 -6.92 -18.26
C THR A 84 11.55 -6.03 -19.31
N ALA A 85 12.51 -6.56 -20.08
CA ALA A 85 13.16 -5.82 -21.16
C ALA A 85 12.18 -5.43 -22.27
N ILE A 86 11.28 -6.33 -22.67
CA ILE A 86 10.21 -6.04 -23.64
C ILE A 86 9.30 -4.93 -23.11
N PHE A 87 8.84 -5.04 -21.87
CA PHE A 87 7.98 -4.03 -21.26
C PHE A 87 8.66 -2.67 -21.18
N VAL A 88 9.92 -2.63 -20.71
CA VAL A 88 10.72 -1.40 -20.69
C VAL A 88 10.95 -0.88 -22.12
N GLY A 89 11.19 -1.75 -23.09
CA GLY A 89 11.31 -1.39 -24.51
C GLY A 89 10.04 -0.73 -25.05
N ILE A 90 8.86 -1.26 -24.72
CA ILE A 90 7.57 -0.64 -25.04
C ILE A 90 7.47 0.75 -24.41
N LEU A 91 7.85 0.90 -23.15
CA LEU A 91 7.86 2.20 -22.46
C LEU A 91 8.80 3.20 -23.16
N PHE A 92 9.97 2.74 -23.68
CA PHE A 92 10.88 3.60 -24.44
C PHE A 92 10.27 4.13 -25.74
N THR A 93 9.33 3.42 -26.36
CA THR A 93 8.60 3.95 -27.52
C THR A 93 7.80 5.20 -27.18
N MET A 94 7.33 5.33 -25.93
CA MET A 94 6.62 6.52 -25.44
C MET A 94 7.49 7.80 -25.54
N ARG A 95 8.82 7.66 -25.55
CA ARG A 95 9.73 8.79 -25.74
C ARG A 95 9.51 9.51 -27.08
N ARG A 96 9.15 8.75 -28.13
CA ARG A 96 8.88 9.31 -29.48
C ARG A 96 7.61 10.18 -29.48
N PHE A 97 6.68 9.95 -28.55
CA PHE A 97 5.42 10.63 -28.44
C PHE A 97 5.43 11.74 -27.39
N TYR A 98 6.61 12.11 -26.85
CA TYR A 98 6.72 13.10 -25.78
C TYR A 98 6.02 14.43 -26.11
N ASP A 99 6.21 14.95 -27.33
CA ASP A 99 5.58 16.21 -27.75
C ASP A 99 4.05 16.09 -27.87
N PHE A 100 3.54 14.91 -28.21
CA PHE A 100 2.11 14.61 -28.17
C PHE A 100 1.59 14.63 -26.73
N PHE A 101 2.26 13.92 -25.83
CA PHE A 101 1.87 13.89 -24.42
C PHE A 101 1.99 15.23 -23.73
N ALA A 102 2.95 16.06 -24.08
CA ALA A 102 3.09 17.42 -23.54
C ALA A 102 1.90 18.34 -23.90
N LYS A 103 1.19 18.03 -24.99
CA LYS A 103 -0.01 18.79 -25.44
C LYS A 103 -1.31 18.30 -24.81
N ILE A 104 -1.32 17.11 -24.22
CA ILE A 104 -2.54 16.52 -23.64
C ILE A 104 -3.00 17.35 -22.44
N ASN A 105 -4.32 17.52 -22.34
CA ASN A 105 -4.94 18.07 -21.14
C ASN A 105 -4.89 17.03 -20.01
N ILE A 106 -4.01 17.25 -19.05
CA ILE A 106 -3.81 16.31 -17.94
C ILE A 106 -5.07 16.11 -17.10
N THR A 107 -5.91 17.13 -16.97
CA THR A 107 -7.20 17.02 -16.27
C THR A 107 -8.16 16.09 -17.01
N ALA A 108 -8.16 16.11 -18.34
CA ALA A 108 -8.94 15.14 -19.12
C ALA A 108 -8.44 13.70 -18.89
N LEU A 109 -7.13 13.50 -18.80
CA LEU A 109 -6.57 12.17 -18.47
C LEU A 109 -6.93 11.71 -17.06
N GLU A 110 -6.94 12.60 -16.07
CA GLU A 110 -7.42 12.29 -14.72
C GLU A 110 -8.89 11.83 -14.73
N ILE A 111 -9.75 12.52 -15.49
CA ILE A 111 -11.15 12.12 -15.62
C ILE A 111 -11.27 10.77 -16.33
N ILE A 112 -10.52 10.57 -17.41
CA ILE A 112 -10.49 9.29 -18.14
C ILE A 112 -10.03 8.16 -17.22
N LEU A 113 -8.98 8.37 -16.41
CA LEU A 113 -8.53 7.39 -15.43
C LEU A 113 -9.63 7.00 -14.45
N VAL A 114 -10.31 7.99 -13.86
CA VAL A 114 -11.40 7.75 -12.90
C VAL A 114 -12.54 6.97 -13.56
N VAL A 115 -12.99 7.42 -14.75
CA VAL A 115 -14.07 6.74 -15.50
C VAL A 115 -13.66 5.30 -15.84
N TYR A 116 -12.45 5.10 -16.35
CA TYR A 116 -11.90 3.77 -16.67
C TYR A 116 -11.91 2.84 -15.47
N VAL A 117 -11.36 3.28 -14.33
CA VAL A 117 -11.28 2.49 -13.09
C VAL A 117 -12.66 2.16 -12.54
N VAL A 118 -13.56 3.16 -12.53
CA VAL A 118 -14.93 2.98 -12.05
C VAL A 118 -15.72 2.01 -12.95
N LEU A 119 -15.58 2.12 -14.27
CA LEU A 119 -16.21 1.18 -15.21
C LEU A 119 -15.70 -0.25 -15.01
N LEU A 120 -14.39 -0.46 -14.90
CA LEU A 120 -13.82 -1.78 -14.62
C LEU A 120 -14.31 -2.34 -13.28
N GLY A 121 -14.36 -1.49 -12.24
CA GLY A 121 -14.87 -1.88 -10.93
C GLY A 121 -16.34 -2.29 -10.98
N PHE A 122 -17.20 -1.56 -11.70
CA PHE A 122 -18.60 -1.95 -11.90
C PHE A 122 -18.73 -3.25 -12.70
N ILE A 123 -17.96 -3.41 -13.79
CA ILE A 123 -17.93 -4.66 -14.54
C ILE A 123 -17.59 -5.82 -13.62
N TRP A 124 -16.60 -5.64 -12.73
CA TRP A 124 -16.15 -6.67 -11.79
C TRP A 124 -17.22 -7.02 -10.76
N ILE A 125 -17.72 -6.03 -9.99
CA ILE A 125 -18.72 -6.31 -8.92
C ILE A 125 -20.04 -6.84 -9.43
N PHE A 126 -20.40 -6.58 -10.70
CA PHE A 126 -21.58 -7.16 -11.33
C PHE A 126 -21.34 -8.52 -12.03
N SER A 127 -20.07 -8.92 -12.17
CA SER A 127 -19.71 -10.22 -12.76
C SER A 127 -19.59 -11.32 -11.74
N VAL A 128 -19.61 -10.99 -10.45
CA VAL A 128 -19.46 -11.93 -9.34
C VAL A 128 -20.48 -11.63 -8.25
N THR A 129 -21.03 -12.67 -7.64
CA THR A 129 -21.88 -12.55 -6.45
C THR A 129 -21.02 -12.86 -5.23
N SER A 130 -20.74 -11.87 -4.39
CA SER A 130 -19.92 -12.04 -3.20
C SER A 130 -20.77 -12.01 -1.94
N ILE A 131 -20.69 -13.07 -1.16
CA ILE A 131 -21.29 -13.17 0.18
C ILE A 131 -20.14 -13.09 1.18
N PRO A 132 -20.10 -12.08 2.07
CA PRO A 132 -19.03 -11.95 3.05
C PRO A 132 -18.82 -13.20 3.90
N ALA A 133 -17.56 -13.61 4.10
CA ALA A 133 -17.18 -14.77 4.91
C ALA A 133 -16.04 -14.40 5.89
N ALA A 134 -15.76 -15.25 6.87
CA ALA A 134 -14.80 -15.02 7.95
C ALA A 134 -15.03 -13.66 8.66
N ASP A 135 -13.97 -12.89 8.90
CA ASP A 135 -14.06 -11.58 9.60
C ASP A 135 -15.02 -10.61 8.92
N SER A 136 -15.04 -10.60 7.58
CA SER A 136 -15.95 -9.73 6.84
C SER A 136 -17.41 -10.12 7.04
N ALA A 137 -17.70 -11.42 7.29
CA ALA A 137 -19.04 -11.88 7.61
C ALA A 137 -19.48 -11.41 9.00
N ASN A 138 -18.60 -11.48 10.01
CA ASN A 138 -18.89 -10.96 11.35
C ASN A 138 -19.23 -9.45 11.29
N VAL A 139 -18.41 -8.67 10.60
CA VAL A 139 -18.61 -7.22 10.44
C VAL A 139 -19.91 -6.93 9.67
N TYR A 140 -20.13 -7.62 8.55
CA TYR A 140 -21.31 -7.43 7.70
C TYR A 140 -22.61 -7.77 8.43
N GLU A 141 -22.64 -8.92 9.11
CA GLU A 141 -23.85 -9.36 9.83
C GLU A 141 -24.16 -8.45 11.02
N THR A 142 -23.16 -8.02 11.77
CA THR A 142 -23.35 -7.07 12.85
C THR A 142 -23.88 -5.71 12.35
N ALA A 143 -23.36 -5.21 11.24
CA ALA A 143 -23.86 -3.98 10.63
C ALA A 143 -25.32 -4.13 10.14
N ARG A 144 -25.65 -5.31 9.60
CA ARG A 144 -27.02 -5.67 9.19
C ARG A 144 -28.01 -5.66 10.35
N GLN A 145 -27.60 -6.25 11.49
CA GLN A 145 -28.38 -6.26 12.71
C GLN A 145 -28.53 -4.84 13.29
N ALA A 146 -27.41 -4.10 13.39
CA ALA A 146 -27.39 -2.74 13.91
C ALA A 146 -28.29 -1.79 13.10
N ALA A 147 -28.32 -1.95 11.76
CA ALA A 147 -29.23 -1.18 10.91
C ALA A 147 -30.72 -1.43 11.23
N LYS A 148 -31.05 -2.57 11.82
CA LYS A 148 -32.40 -2.94 12.30
C LYS A 148 -32.58 -2.73 13.82
N ASN A 149 -31.63 -2.06 14.49
CA ASN A 149 -31.56 -1.90 15.94
C ASN A 149 -31.53 -3.24 16.71
N GLN A 150 -30.85 -4.23 16.14
CA GLN A 150 -30.57 -5.53 16.73
C GLN A 150 -29.08 -5.67 16.97
N TYR A 151 -28.66 -6.29 18.08
CA TYR A 151 -27.26 -6.34 18.51
C TYR A 151 -26.85 -7.73 18.99
N THR A 152 -27.54 -8.80 18.55
CA THR A 152 -27.32 -10.16 19.04
C THR A 152 -25.91 -10.66 18.80
N SER A 153 -25.24 -10.22 17.72
CA SER A 153 -23.84 -10.60 17.42
C SER A 153 -22.80 -10.05 18.40
N LEU A 154 -23.19 -9.08 19.26
CA LEU A 154 -22.33 -8.53 20.32
C LEU A 154 -22.42 -9.35 21.61
N HIS A 155 -23.44 -10.20 21.76
CA HIS A 155 -23.57 -11.07 22.91
C HIS A 155 -22.78 -12.37 22.72
N ASP A 156 -22.33 -12.93 23.83
CA ASP A 156 -21.68 -14.23 23.84
C ASP A 156 -22.63 -15.32 23.33
N PHE A 157 -22.08 -16.41 22.83
CA PHE A 157 -22.80 -17.56 22.27
C PHE A 157 -23.53 -17.31 20.93
N THR A 158 -23.48 -16.11 20.37
CA THR A 158 -24.21 -15.75 19.15
C THR A 158 -23.31 -15.53 17.93
N ASN A 159 -22.06 -15.98 17.98
CA ASN A 159 -21.16 -15.89 16.84
C ASN A 159 -21.57 -16.88 15.75
N PHE A 160 -22.12 -16.38 14.63
CA PHE A 160 -22.73 -17.17 13.58
C PHE A 160 -21.76 -18.09 12.85
N TYR A 161 -20.48 -17.71 12.75
CA TYR A 161 -19.57 -18.36 11.81
C TYR A 161 -18.55 -19.28 12.47
N ASN A 162 -18.24 -19.11 13.75
CA ASN A 162 -17.23 -19.94 14.44
C ASN A 162 -17.40 -19.92 15.96
N LYS A 163 -18.55 -20.35 16.45
CA LYS A 163 -18.86 -20.40 17.89
C LYS A 163 -17.77 -21.11 18.70
N ASP A 164 -17.31 -22.25 18.21
CA ASP A 164 -16.29 -23.06 18.89
C ASP A 164 -14.90 -22.41 18.81
N PHE A 165 -14.61 -21.69 17.71
CA PHE A 165 -13.34 -21.01 17.50
C PHE A 165 -13.12 -19.87 18.50
N TYR A 166 -14.17 -19.17 18.90
CA TYR A 166 -14.12 -18.07 19.87
C TYR A 166 -14.55 -18.51 21.27
N GLY A 167 -14.55 -19.80 21.58
CA GLY A 167 -14.90 -20.33 22.89
C GLY A 167 -16.30 -19.98 23.38
N GLY A 168 -17.23 -19.67 22.48
CA GLY A 168 -18.57 -19.23 22.80
C GLY A 168 -18.71 -17.71 23.09
N TYR A 169 -17.64 -16.95 23.02
CA TYR A 169 -17.64 -15.49 23.20
C TYR A 169 -17.92 -14.75 21.88
N SER A 170 -18.34 -13.49 22.00
CA SER A 170 -18.49 -12.62 20.85
C SER A 170 -17.17 -12.36 20.16
N TYR A 171 -17.17 -12.29 18.81
CA TYR A 171 -16.04 -11.85 18.00
C TYR A 171 -15.43 -10.53 18.48
N TYR A 172 -16.26 -9.62 19.00
CA TYR A 172 -15.86 -8.28 19.42
C TYR A 172 -15.15 -8.24 20.77
N ASN A 173 -15.16 -9.31 21.55
CA ASN A 173 -14.26 -9.44 22.70
C ASN A 173 -12.79 -9.57 22.30
N PHE A 174 -12.52 -10.02 21.05
CA PHE A 174 -11.18 -10.14 20.49
C PHE A 174 -10.80 -8.95 19.61
N TYR A 175 -11.77 -8.40 18.87
CA TYR A 175 -11.54 -7.38 17.84
C TYR A 175 -12.52 -6.22 17.95
N PRO A 176 -12.60 -5.50 19.10
CA PRO A 176 -13.58 -4.42 19.30
C PRO A 176 -13.38 -3.26 18.33
N PHE A 177 -12.14 -3.03 17.85
CA PHE A 177 -11.84 -1.99 16.87
C PHE A 177 -12.54 -2.20 15.51
N GLN A 178 -13.00 -3.41 15.21
CA GLN A 178 -13.77 -3.71 13.99
C GLN A 178 -15.17 -3.04 14.00
N LEU A 179 -15.67 -2.65 15.18
CA LEU A 179 -16.89 -1.86 15.30
C LEU A 179 -16.81 -0.52 14.55
N GLY A 180 -15.60 -0.02 14.29
CA GLY A 180 -15.40 1.14 13.43
C GLY A 180 -15.96 0.92 12.01
N PHE A 181 -15.62 -0.20 11.37
CA PHE A 181 -16.14 -0.49 10.05
C PHE A 181 -17.61 -0.96 10.08
N VAL A 182 -18.05 -1.64 11.15
CA VAL A 182 -19.47 -1.91 11.40
C VAL A 182 -20.27 -0.62 11.37
N PHE A 183 -19.81 0.42 12.05
CA PHE A 183 -20.46 1.74 12.10
C PHE A 183 -20.61 2.37 10.70
N ILE A 184 -19.57 2.31 9.89
CA ILE A 184 -19.63 2.79 8.49
C ILE A 184 -20.66 2.00 7.69
N CYS A 185 -20.65 0.67 7.78
CA CYS A 185 -21.61 -0.18 7.09
C CYS A 185 -23.05 0.03 7.60
N GLU A 186 -23.25 0.20 8.91
CA GLU A 186 -24.57 0.53 9.50
C GLU A 186 -25.13 1.82 8.89
N ILE A 187 -24.31 2.88 8.79
CA ILE A 187 -24.72 4.15 8.17
C ILE A 187 -25.12 3.91 6.69
N ILE A 188 -24.30 3.19 5.94
CA ILE A 188 -24.57 2.87 4.53
C ILE A 188 -25.91 2.14 4.41
N PHE A 189 -26.14 1.11 5.23
CA PHE A 189 -27.37 0.31 5.16
C PHE A 189 -28.61 1.13 5.54
N ARG A 190 -28.51 2.02 6.52
CA ARG A 190 -29.60 2.95 6.89
C ARG A 190 -29.91 3.95 5.79
N ILE A 191 -28.89 4.52 5.13
CA ILE A 191 -29.07 5.51 4.05
C ILE A 191 -29.71 4.84 2.82
N PHE A 192 -29.24 3.67 2.42
CA PHE A 192 -29.74 2.98 1.21
C PHE A 192 -31.01 2.14 1.45
N GLY A 193 -31.46 2.01 2.71
CA GLY A 193 -32.64 1.22 3.06
C GLY A 193 -32.51 -0.28 2.74
N THR A 194 -31.29 -0.79 2.65
CA THR A 194 -30.97 -2.17 2.30
C THR A 194 -29.86 -2.72 3.15
N THR A 195 -29.88 -4.02 3.37
CA THR A 195 -28.83 -4.77 4.07
C THR A 195 -28.01 -5.64 3.11
N SER A 196 -28.09 -5.39 1.81
CA SER A 196 -27.24 -6.03 0.81
C SER A 196 -25.78 -5.53 0.92
N SER A 197 -24.81 -6.36 0.54
CA SER A 197 -23.40 -5.98 0.44
C SER A 197 -23.10 -5.01 -0.71
N MET A 198 -23.98 -4.96 -1.72
CA MET A 198 -23.78 -4.21 -2.96
C MET A 198 -23.49 -2.71 -2.75
N PRO A 199 -24.18 -1.94 -1.88
CA PRO A 199 -23.83 -0.52 -1.66
C PRO A 199 -22.40 -0.33 -1.17
N VAL A 200 -21.88 -1.22 -0.32
CA VAL A 200 -20.49 -1.15 0.16
C VAL A 200 -19.52 -1.41 -0.99
N GLN A 201 -19.82 -2.39 -1.86
CA GLN A 201 -19.00 -2.68 -3.04
C GLN A 201 -19.00 -1.51 -4.04
N VAL A 202 -20.15 -0.87 -4.26
CA VAL A 202 -20.25 0.36 -5.09
C VAL A 202 -19.40 1.48 -4.50
N ILE A 203 -19.45 1.70 -3.18
CA ILE A 203 -18.62 2.69 -2.50
C ILE A 203 -17.13 2.33 -2.64
N ASN A 204 -16.75 1.05 -2.54
CA ASN A 204 -15.38 0.60 -2.79
C ASN A 204 -14.92 0.97 -4.22
N VAL A 205 -15.74 0.73 -5.24
CA VAL A 205 -15.42 1.09 -6.63
C VAL A 205 -15.16 2.59 -6.76
N LEU A 206 -16.05 3.43 -6.21
CA LEU A 206 -15.88 4.88 -6.22
C LEU A 206 -14.64 5.32 -5.43
N ALA A 207 -14.34 4.65 -4.32
CA ALA A 207 -13.19 4.91 -3.47
C ALA A 207 -11.86 4.59 -4.19
N VAL A 208 -11.78 3.52 -5.00
CA VAL A 208 -10.58 3.25 -5.84
C VAL A 208 -10.39 4.36 -6.86
N GLY A 209 -11.45 4.78 -7.56
CA GLY A 209 -11.39 5.91 -8.50
C GLY A 209 -10.90 7.20 -7.83
N ALA A 210 -11.43 7.51 -6.63
CA ALA A 210 -11.01 8.66 -5.83
C ALA A 210 -9.55 8.53 -5.36
N ALA A 211 -9.10 7.34 -4.93
CA ALA A 211 -7.72 7.08 -4.53
C ALA A 211 -6.73 7.33 -5.67
N TYR A 212 -7.05 6.85 -6.88
CA TYR A 212 -6.18 7.03 -8.06
C TYR A 212 -6.11 8.50 -8.48
N LEU A 213 -7.23 9.21 -8.44
CA LEU A 213 -7.23 10.66 -8.64
C LEU A 213 -6.37 11.37 -7.58
N GLY A 214 -6.50 10.99 -6.31
CA GLY A 214 -5.71 11.52 -5.21
C GLY A 214 -4.21 11.35 -5.44
N LEU A 215 -3.76 10.17 -5.86
CA LEU A 215 -2.36 9.87 -6.16
C LEU A 215 -1.84 10.66 -7.38
N ALA A 216 -2.63 10.81 -8.44
CA ALA A 216 -2.27 11.66 -9.57
C ALA A 216 -2.07 13.12 -9.12
N LYS A 217 -3.00 13.65 -8.29
CA LYS A 217 -2.89 14.99 -7.70
C LYS A 217 -1.68 15.14 -6.78
N ILE A 218 -1.40 14.15 -5.94
CA ILE A 218 -0.20 14.14 -5.08
C ILE A 218 1.07 14.17 -5.94
N THR A 219 1.12 13.36 -6.99
CA THR A 219 2.26 13.33 -7.91
C THR A 219 2.53 14.71 -8.51
N ARG A 220 1.47 15.40 -8.96
CA ARG A 220 1.57 16.79 -9.45
C ARG A 220 2.11 17.74 -8.39
N LEU A 221 1.61 17.66 -7.14
CA LEU A 221 2.07 18.51 -6.04
C LEU A 221 3.54 18.29 -5.72
N LEU A 222 4.00 17.03 -5.70
CA LEU A 222 5.36 16.67 -5.29
C LEU A 222 6.39 17.04 -6.37
N PHE A 223 6.12 16.70 -7.62
CA PHE A 223 7.14 16.77 -8.68
C PHE A 223 6.95 17.95 -9.65
N LYS A 224 5.79 18.61 -9.63
CA LYS A 224 5.47 19.82 -10.43
C LYS A 224 5.76 19.69 -11.93
N ARG A 225 5.69 18.45 -12.49
CA ARG A 225 5.92 18.15 -13.90
C ARG A 225 4.78 17.32 -14.47
N LYS A 226 4.17 17.79 -15.56
CA LYS A 226 3.08 17.09 -16.25
C LYS A 226 3.47 15.69 -16.73
N SER A 227 4.72 15.52 -17.18
CA SER A 227 5.22 14.22 -17.65
C SER A 227 5.26 13.17 -16.53
N ILE A 228 5.63 13.54 -15.30
CA ILE A 228 5.65 12.63 -14.16
C ILE A 228 4.22 12.24 -13.77
N GLU A 229 3.29 13.19 -13.78
CA GLU A 229 1.89 12.92 -13.51
C GLU A 229 1.28 12.01 -14.58
N PHE A 230 1.60 12.23 -15.86
CA PHE A 230 1.21 11.33 -16.93
C PHE A 230 1.71 9.90 -16.67
N MET A 231 2.98 9.73 -16.27
CA MET A 231 3.52 8.41 -15.92
C MET A 231 2.80 7.80 -14.72
N ALA A 232 2.42 8.59 -13.73
CA ALA A 232 1.63 8.09 -12.60
C ALA A 232 0.24 7.63 -13.04
N ILE A 233 -0.46 8.40 -13.87
CA ILE A 233 -1.77 8.02 -14.45
C ILE A 233 -1.64 6.72 -15.24
N PHE A 234 -0.59 6.57 -16.04
CA PHE A 234 -0.33 5.36 -16.80
C PHE A 234 -0.10 4.15 -15.88
N LEU A 235 0.75 4.27 -14.86
CA LEU A 235 1.00 3.17 -13.90
C LEU A 235 -0.27 2.85 -13.09
N LEU A 236 -1.04 3.85 -12.67
CA LEU A 236 -2.33 3.65 -11.99
C LEU A 236 -3.34 2.90 -12.85
N ALA A 237 -3.40 3.19 -14.16
CA ALA A 237 -4.29 2.49 -15.08
C ALA A 237 -3.97 0.99 -15.24
N LEU A 238 -2.74 0.58 -14.92
CA LEU A 238 -2.30 -0.82 -14.95
C LEU A 238 -2.42 -1.52 -13.58
N CYS A 239 -2.78 -0.82 -12.52
CA CYS A 239 -2.88 -1.35 -11.16
C CYS A 239 -4.29 -1.91 -10.92
N PHE A 240 -4.54 -3.18 -11.27
CA PHE A 240 -5.88 -3.78 -11.20
C PHE A 240 -6.22 -4.38 -9.84
N GLN A 241 -5.24 -4.68 -8.99
CA GLN A 241 -5.46 -5.37 -7.72
C GLN A 241 -6.49 -4.65 -6.82
N PRO A 242 -6.44 -3.32 -6.57
CA PRO A 242 -7.47 -2.64 -5.81
C PRO A 242 -8.85 -2.67 -6.46
N ILE A 243 -8.93 -2.74 -7.81
CA ILE A 243 -10.19 -2.83 -8.54
C ILE A 243 -10.85 -4.18 -8.29
N LEU A 244 -10.08 -5.27 -8.38
CA LEU A 244 -10.58 -6.62 -8.11
C LEU A 244 -10.94 -6.82 -6.63
N PHE A 245 -10.32 -6.08 -5.73
CA PHE A 245 -10.60 -6.13 -4.29
C PHE A 245 -11.91 -5.43 -3.90
N CYS A 246 -12.59 -4.72 -4.80
CA CYS A 246 -13.81 -3.96 -4.51
C CYS A 246 -14.98 -4.84 -4.03
N THR A 247 -15.00 -6.14 -4.36
CA THR A 247 -16.03 -7.08 -3.89
C THR A 247 -15.93 -7.38 -2.40
N PHE A 248 -14.77 -7.16 -1.78
CA PHE A 248 -14.54 -7.48 -0.38
C PHE A 248 -15.16 -6.43 0.54
N VAL A 249 -16.15 -6.86 1.33
CA VAL A 249 -16.88 -6.01 2.29
C VAL A 249 -16.04 -5.84 3.56
N TYR A 250 -15.01 -5.01 3.45
CA TYR A 250 -14.10 -4.69 4.53
C TYR A 250 -13.49 -3.29 4.34
N GLY A 251 -12.96 -2.69 5.39
CA GLY A 251 -12.58 -1.27 5.39
C GLY A 251 -11.33 -0.89 4.58
N ASN A 252 -10.66 -1.84 3.95
CA ASN A 252 -9.37 -1.63 3.28
C ASN A 252 -9.43 -0.53 2.21
N ILE A 253 -10.34 -0.63 1.25
CA ILE A 253 -10.41 0.28 0.09
C ILE A 253 -10.87 1.68 0.51
N ILE A 254 -11.92 1.77 1.32
CA ILE A 254 -12.43 3.05 1.83
C ILE A 254 -11.33 3.74 2.66
N GLY A 255 -10.71 2.98 3.58
CA GLY A 255 -9.65 3.50 4.43
C GLY A 255 -8.43 3.98 3.63
N MET A 256 -7.97 3.21 2.64
CA MET A 256 -6.89 3.59 1.72
C MET A 256 -7.20 4.91 1.01
N SER A 257 -8.39 5.03 0.43
CA SER A 257 -8.78 6.24 -0.32
C SER A 257 -8.77 7.49 0.57
N LEU A 258 -9.36 7.40 1.75
CA LEU A 258 -9.40 8.49 2.72
C LEU A 258 -7.99 8.87 3.23
N GLY A 259 -7.14 7.88 3.50
CA GLY A 259 -5.74 8.08 3.87
C GLY A 259 -4.93 8.81 2.78
N ILE A 260 -5.11 8.45 1.52
CA ILE A 260 -4.47 9.12 0.37
C ILE A 260 -4.92 10.58 0.27
N TRP A 261 -6.21 10.87 0.39
CA TRP A 261 -6.70 12.25 0.37
C TRP A 261 -6.25 13.04 1.60
N SER A 262 -6.12 12.40 2.75
CA SER A 262 -5.52 13.03 3.93
C SER A 262 -4.06 13.41 3.68
N CYS A 263 -3.26 12.53 3.03
CA CYS A 263 -1.90 12.87 2.58
C CYS A 263 -1.88 14.06 1.61
N PHE A 264 -2.83 14.13 0.67
CA PHE A 264 -2.94 15.28 -0.25
C PHE A 264 -3.09 16.61 0.50
N PHE A 265 -3.99 16.67 1.47
CA PHE A 265 -4.23 17.88 2.25
C PHE A 265 -3.03 18.22 3.14
N LEU A 266 -2.36 17.23 3.73
CA LEU A 266 -1.16 17.46 4.53
C LEU A 266 -0.01 18.01 3.68
N ILE A 267 0.25 17.44 2.49
CA ILE A 267 1.27 17.95 1.56
C ILE A 267 0.93 19.39 1.15
N LYS A 268 -0.34 19.65 0.85
CA LYS A 268 -0.79 20.99 0.48
C LYS A 268 -0.67 22.00 1.62
N TYR A 269 -0.89 21.56 2.87
CA TYR A 269 -0.60 22.35 4.06
C TYR A 269 0.90 22.71 4.14
N PHE A 270 1.79 21.75 4.01
CA PHE A 270 3.23 22.01 4.04
C PHE A 270 3.70 22.96 2.92
N GLN A 271 3.05 22.97 1.76
CA GLN A 271 3.38 23.86 0.65
C GLN A 271 2.84 25.28 0.80
N THR A 272 1.70 25.45 1.48
CA THR A 272 0.98 26.72 1.51
C THR A 272 0.92 27.35 2.90
N ASN A 273 1.22 26.58 3.93
CA ASN A 273 1.06 26.94 5.34
C ASN A 273 -0.36 27.39 5.75
N LYS A 274 -1.40 27.01 4.96
CA LYS A 274 -2.79 27.34 5.26
C LYS A 274 -3.36 26.32 6.24
N TRP A 275 -3.49 26.70 7.52
CA TRP A 275 -3.93 25.79 8.59
C TRP A 275 -5.32 25.18 8.37
N LEU A 276 -6.21 25.87 7.66
CA LEU A 276 -7.56 25.34 7.29
C LEU A 276 -7.48 24.02 6.52
N LEU A 277 -6.36 23.71 5.85
CA LEU A 277 -6.16 22.43 5.17
C LEU A 277 -5.97 21.26 6.13
N LEU A 278 -5.63 21.53 7.39
CA LEU A 278 -5.51 20.50 8.43
C LEU A 278 -6.89 19.96 8.85
N ILE A 279 -7.97 20.74 8.67
CA ILE A 279 -9.32 20.28 9.01
C ILE A 279 -9.73 19.08 8.15
N PRO A 280 -9.81 19.18 6.80
CA PRO A 280 -10.12 18.02 5.97
C PRO A 280 -9.06 16.91 6.10
N CYS A 281 -7.79 17.26 6.28
CA CYS A 281 -6.73 16.28 6.56
C CYS A 281 -7.07 15.42 7.77
N GLY A 282 -7.43 16.03 8.90
CA GLY A 282 -7.76 15.32 10.14
C GLY A 282 -9.04 14.50 10.03
N ILE A 283 -10.11 15.08 9.50
CA ILE A 283 -11.40 14.37 9.33
C ILE A 283 -11.21 13.11 8.49
N LEU A 284 -10.54 13.23 7.35
CA LEU A 284 -10.30 12.09 6.45
C LEU A 284 -9.42 11.02 7.10
N LEU A 285 -8.40 11.42 7.87
CA LEU A 285 -7.56 10.45 8.57
C LEU A 285 -8.32 9.71 9.68
N VAL A 286 -9.11 10.41 10.48
CA VAL A 286 -9.93 9.79 11.54
C VAL A 286 -10.91 8.78 10.91
N ILE A 287 -11.64 9.15 9.86
CA ILE A 287 -12.56 8.22 9.19
C ILE A 287 -11.77 7.05 8.53
N SER A 288 -10.58 7.31 8.01
CA SER A 288 -9.69 6.26 7.47
C SER A 288 -9.33 5.21 8.53
N THR A 289 -8.99 5.65 9.74
CA THR A 289 -8.64 4.74 10.86
C THR A 289 -9.86 4.02 11.42
N ILE A 290 -11.03 4.66 11.44
CA ILE A 290 -12.32 4.02 11.77
C ILE A 290 -12.64 2.93 10.74
N ALA A 291 -12.44 3.19 9.45
CA ALA A 291 -12.67 2.21 8.40
C ALA A 291 -11.74 1.00 8.51
N LYS A 292 -10.46 1.25 8.78
CA LYS A 292 -9.45 0.19 8.91
C LYS A 292 -8.38 0.60 9.93
N TYR A 293 -8.33 -0.12 11.04
CA TYR A 293 -7.42 0.19 12.16
C TYR A 293 -5.94 0.26 11.74
N ASN A 294 -5.50 -0.57 10.78
CA ASN A 294 -4.13 -0.54 10.26
C ASN A 294 -3.73 0.83 9.67
N ASN A 295 -4.69 1.69 9.34
CA ASN A 295 -4.42 3.05 8.87
C ASN A 295 -3.91 3.99 9.99
N MET A 296 -3.77 3.51 11.23
CA MET A 296 -2.98 4.16 12.28
C MET A 296 -1.52 4.40 11.81
N ILE A 297 -1.04 3.66 10.85
CA ILE A 297 0.29 3.87 10.23
C ILE A 297 0.37 5.26 9.57
N TYR A 298 -0.71 5.72 8.93
CA TYR A 298 -0.77 7.10 8.42
C TYR A 298 -0.67 8.12 9.55
N LEU A 299 -1.35 7.88 10.70
CA LEU A 299 -1.28 8.77 11.86
C LEU A 299 0.16 8.90 12.37
N VAL A 300 0.86 7.78 12.54
CA VAL A 300 2.27 7.77 12.99
C VAL A 300 3.14 8.55 12.01
N ALA A 301 3.00 8.30 10.70
CA ALA A 301 3.72 9.03 9.67
C ALA A 301 3.42 10.54 9.73
N PHE A 302 2.16 10.94 9.93
CA PHE A 302 1.75 12.35 10.02
C PHE A 302 2.34 13.02 11.25
N VAL A 303 2.34 12.35 12.40
CA VAL A 303 2.96 12.88 13.63
C VAL A 303 4.44 13.15 13.41
N ILE A 304 5.19 12.20 12.82
CA ILE A 304 6.60 12.38 12.48
C ILE A 304 6.78 13.61 11.55
N MET A 305 5.99 13.69 10.49
CA MET A 305 6.07 14.79 9.51
C MET A 305 5.74 16.15 10.12
N LEU A 306 4.72 16.21 10.99
CA LEU A 306 4.31 17.43 11.69
C LEU A 306 5.36 17.89 12.70
N ILE A 307 6.02 16.95 13.39
CA ILE A 307 7.18 17.27 14.26
C ILE A 307 8.32 17.87 13.45
N VAL A 308 8.71 17.23 12.34
CA VAL A 308 9.78 17.75 11.44
C VAL A 308 9.41 19.13 10.92
N HIS A 309 8.15 19.32 10.49
CA HIS A 309 7.68 20.62 10.02
C HIS A 309 7.70 21.68 11.13
N THR A 310 7.32 21.34 12.37
CA THR A 310 7.38 22.24 13.51
C THR A 310 8.82 22.68 13.80
N VAL A 311 9.77 21.73 13.80
CA VAL A 311 11.20 22.03 14.05
C VAL A 311 11.77 22.94 12.94
N LYS A 312 11.37 22.69 11.67
CA LYS A 312 11.86 23.47 10.52
C LYS A 312 11.27 24.89 10.47
N GLU A 313 9.95 24.99 10.55
CA GLU A 313 9.19 26.23 10.30
C GLU A 313 8.84 26.99 11.59
N LYS A 314 9.12 26.40 12.78
CA LYS A 314 8.75 26.92 14.10
C LYS A 314 7.25 27.22 14.24
N LYS A 315 6.40 26.39 13.59
CA LYS A 315 4.94 26.55 13.57
C LYS A 315 4.26 25.62 14.57
N TRP A 316 3.88 26.16 15.71
CA TRP A 316 3.20 25.42 16.77
C TRP A 316 1.83 24.83 16.38
N GLN A 317 1.20 25.39 15.34
CA GLN A 317 -0.05 24.82 14.80
C GLN A 317 0.12 23.37 14.35
N SER A 318 1.29 22.99 13.83
CA SER A 318 1.56 21.61 13.40
C SER A 318 1.58 20.64 14.58
N ILE A 319 2.22 20.99 15.69
CA ILE A 319 2.24 20.12 16.87
C ILE A 319 0.88 20.09 17.58
N ALA A 320 0.20 21.23 17.65
CA ALA A 320 -1.17 21.28 18.20
C ALA A 320 -2.12 20.37 17.39
N PHE A 321 -2.00 20.39 16.06
CA PHE A 321 -2.76 19.50 15.20
C PHE A 321 -2.36 18.03 15.39
N ALA A 322 -1.06 17.71 15.56
CA ALA A 322 -0.60 16.34 15.82
C ALA A 322 -1.24 15.77 17.09
N VAL A 323 -1.29 16.57 18.17
CA VAL A 323 -1.95 16.17 19.43
C VAL A 323 -3.45 16.01 19.22
N ALA A 324 -4.10 16.99 18.58
CA ALA A 324 -5.54 16.97 18.36
C ALA A 324 -5.98 15.74 17.53
N ILE A 325 -5.21 15.37 16.49
CA ILE A 325 -5.56 14.23 15.63
C ILE A 325 -5.31 12.89 16.34
N CYS A 326 -4.30 12.79 17.21
CA CYS A 326 -4.12 11.60 18.07
C CYS A 326 -5.32 11.41 19.00
N ILE A 327 -5.74 12.48 19.70
CA ILE A 327 -6.90 12.44 20.58
C ILE A 327 -8.18 12.10 19.80
N ALA A 328 -8.39 12.74 18.64
CA ALA A 328 -9.58 12.49 17.82
C ALA A 328 -9.63 11.05 17.29
N THR A 329 -8.50 10.48 16.90
CA THR A 329 -8.43 9.11 16.36
C THR A 329 -8.71 8.07 17.45
N VAL A 330 -8.05 8.17 18.60
CA VAL A 330 -8.28 7.25 19.72
C VAL A 330 -9.68 7.45 20.30
N GLY A 331 -10.07 8.70 20.54
CA GLY A 331 -11.38 9.04 21.11
C GLY A 331 -12.55 8.58 20.23
N SER A 332 -12.46 8.73 18.90
CA SER A 332 -13.52 8.29 18.00
C SER A 332 -13.72 6.77 18.03
N SER A 333 -12.64 5.99 18.07
CA SER A 333 -12.72 4.53 18.22
C SER A 333 -13.39 4.13 19.54
N SER A 334 -12.95 4.71 20.65
CA SER A 334 -13.53 4.45 21.98
C SER A 334 -15.01 4.85 22.05
N LEU A 335 -15.39 5.99 21.48
CA LEU A 335 -16.78 6.43 21.44
C LEU A 335 -17.68 5.50 20.61
N ILE A 336 -17.18 4.97 19.49
CA ILE A 336 -17.93 4.01 18.70
C ILE A 336 -18.13 2.72 19.48
N ILE A 337 -17.09 2.16 20.11
CA ILE A 337 -17.20 0.96 20.95
C ILE A 337 -18.21 1.17 22.06
N ALA A 338 -18.06 2.24 22.85
CA ALA A 338 -18.99 2.56 23.95
C ALA A 338 -20.45 2.75 23.46
N SER A 339 -20.65 3.32 22.26
CA SER A 339 -21.98 3.42 21.66
C SER A 339 -22.60 2.06 21.37
N TYR A 340 -21.83 1.10 20.85
CA TYR A 340 -22.32 -0.25 20.59
C TYR A 340 -22.56 -1.03 21.89
N GLU A 341 -21.67 -0.93 22.87
CA GLU A 341 -21.86 -1.52 24.20
C GLU A 341 -23.15 -1.03 24.85
N SER A 342 -23.38 0.28 24.87
CA SER A 342 -24.58 0.89 25.42
C SER A 342 -25.86 0.44 24.70
N ARG A 343 -25.83 0.36 23.35
CA ARG A 343 -26.99 -0.07 22.56
C ARG A 343 -27.30 -1.56 22.71
N ALA A 344 -26.26 -2.36 22.90
CA ALA A 344 -26.38 -3.81 23.06
C ALA A 344 -26.62 -4.24 24.54
N GLY A 345 -26.31 -3.38 25.52
CA GLY A 345 -26.34 -3.72 26.93
C GLY A 345 -25.25 -4.72 27.34
N VAL A 346 -24.07 -4.65 26.70
CA VAL A 346 -22.92 -5.54 26.96
C VAL A 346 -21.68 -4.71 27.28
N THR A 347 -20.69 -5.33 27.93
CA THR A 347 -19.34 -4.80 28.08
C THR A 347 -18.39 -5.73 27.32
N LEU A 348 -17.62 -5.19 26.40
CA LEU A 348 -16.65 -5.93 25.61
C LEU A 348 -15.29 -5.92 26.29
N ALA A 349 -14.49 -6.96 26.05
CA ALA A 349 -13.09 -6.96 26.46
C ALA A 349 -12.26 -5.98 25.60
N ASN A 350 -11.05 -5.65 26.06
CA ASN A 350 -10.15 -4.69 25.38
C ASN A 350 -9.69 -5.13 24.00
N GLY A 351 -9.78 -6.43 23.70
CA GLY A 351 -9.33 -7.05 22.46
C GLY A 351 -7.88 -7.52 22.51
N VAL A 352 -7.51 -8.26 21.49
CA VAL A 352 -6.16 -8.81 21.34
C VAL A 352 -5.14 -7.68 21.29
N SER A 353 -4.17 -7.69 22.19
CA SER A 353 -3.15 -6.64 22.34
C SER A 353 -2.12 -6.66 21.20
N GLN A 354 -1.38 -5.54 21.03
CA GLN A 354 -0.30 -5.46 20.05
C GLN A 354 0.85 -6.43 20.32
N VAL A 355 1.07 -6.81 21.59
CA VAL A 355 2.09 -7.80 21.95
C VAL A 355 1.73 -9.18 21.40
N LEU A 356 0.45 -9.55 21.41
CA LEU A 356 -0.04 -10.82 20.84
C LEU A 356 0.09 -10.84 19.31
N TYR A 357 -0.11 -9.72 18.63
CA TYR A 357 0.17 -9.60 17.18
C TYR A 357 1.68 -9.68 16.88
N PHE A 358 2.52 -9.15 17.76
CA PHE A 358 3.98 -9.26 17.63
C PHE A 358 4.44 -10.71 17.85
N ASP A 359 3.95 -11.37 18.88
CA ASP A 359 4.21 -12.80 19.09
C ASP A 359 3.83 -13.64 17.87
N MET A 360 2.58 -13.48 17.38
CA MET A 360 2.09 -14.15 16.17
C MET A 360 3.00 -13.92 14.97
N GLY A 361 3.48 -12.70 14.81
CA GLY A 361 4.37 -12.32 13.72
C GLY A 361 5.73 -13.01 13.72
N LEU A 362 6.15 -13.57 14.83
CA LEU A 362 7.41 -14.31 14.97
C LEU A 362 7.23 -15.84 14.95
N GLN A 363 5.99 -16.34 14.91
CA GLN A 363 5.71 -17.76 14.92
C GLN A 363 5.72 -18.38 13.52
N GLU A 364 6.04 -19.67 13.45
CA GLU A 364 5.74 -20.48 12.27
C GLU A 364 4.24 -20.63 12.11
N SER A 365 3.78 -20.62 10.86
CA SER A 365 2.39 -20.84 10.51
C SER A 365 2.29 -21.88 9.40
N GLY A 366 1.22 -22.65 9.41
CA GLY A 366 0.90 -23.58 8.31
C GLY A 366 0.65 -22.88 6.95
N ARG A 367 0.53 -21.56 6.95
CA ARG A 367 0.33 -20.71 5.76
C ARG A 367 1.65 -20.19 5.22
N ALA A 368 2.35 -19.40 6.01
CA ALA A 368 3.67 -18.84 5.76
C ALA A 368 4.23 -18.28 7.09
N PRO A 369 5.56 -18.11 7.25
CA PRO A 369 6.16 -17.54 8.45
C PRO A 369 5.54 -16.21 8.87
N GLY A 370 5.13 -16.12 10.13
CA GLY A 370 4.53 -14.90 10.70
C GLY A 370 3.10 -14.59 10.23
N TRP A 371 2.45 -15.47 9.46
CA TRP A 371 1.04 -15.34 9.12
C TRP A 371 0.15 -15.78 10.28
N TYR A 372 -1.15 -15.46 10.18
CA TYR A 372 -2.12 -15.74 11.22
C TYR A 372 -2.02 -17.15 11.78
N THR A 373 -1.93 -17.24 13.10
CA THR A 373 -2.11 -18.43 13.92
C THR A 373 -3.15 -18.15 15.00
N THR A 374 -3.68 -19.19 15.63
CA THR A 374 -4.62 -19.03 16.75
C THR A 374 -3.89 -18.75 18.08
N THR A 375 -2.56 -18.65 18.09
CA THR A 375 -1.77 -18.54 19.32
C THR A 375 -2.18 -17.36 20.18
N GLY A 376 -2.22 -16.15 19.61
CA GLY A 376 -2.60 -14.94 20.34
C GLY A 376 -4.04 -14.99 20.87
N LEU A 377 -4.96 -15.54 20.06
CA LEU A 377 -6.35 -15.73 20.48
C LEU A 377 -6.46 -16.74 21.63
N ASN A 378 -5.74 -17.88 21.54
CA ASN A 378 -5.74 -18.90 22.57
C ASN A 378 -5.12 -18.41 23.88
N LEU A 379 -4.05 -17.61 23.80
CA LEU A 379 -3.47 -16.97 24.99
C LEU A 379 -4.45 -16.03 25.68
N TYR A 380 -5.16 -15.22 24.89
CA TYR A 380 -6.15 -14.27 25.41
C TYR A 380 -7.35 -14.97 26.07
N LEU A 381 -7.85 -16.05 25.42
CA LEU A 381 -8.92 -16.91 25.98
C LEU A 381 -8.47 -17.62 27.27
N LYS A 382 -7.29 -18.27 27.25
CA LYS A 382 -6.75 -19.00 28.39
C LYS A 382 -6.64 -18.11 29.63
N ASN A 383 -6.25 -16.85 29.44
CA ASN A 383 -6.12 -15.85 30.49
C ASN A 383 -7.42 -15.07 30.77
N GLN A 384 -8.58 -15.56 30.31
CA GLN A 384 -9.89 -14.98 30.59
C GLN A 384 -9.98 -13.47 30.27
N PHE A 385 -9.38 -13.06 29.16
CA PHE A 385 -9.29 -11.66 28.68
C PHE A 385 -8.47 -10.73 29.59
N ASP A 386 -7.59 -11.28 30.44
CA ASP A 386 -6.62 -10.49 31.19
C ASP A 386 -5.42 -10.14 30.26
N ASP A 387 -5.34 -8.86 29.87
CA ASP A 387 -4.29 -8.35 28.99
C ASP A 387 -2.90 -8.51 29.59
N GLU A 388 -2.73 -8.30 30.90
CA GLU A 388 -1.42 -8.34 31.57
C GLU A 388 -0.90 -9.79 31.61
N ALA A 389 -1.74 -10.73 31.99
CA ALA A 389 -1.40 -12.15 32.02
C ALA A 389 -1.11 -12.70 30.63
N ALA A 390 -1.93 -12.39 29.63
CA ALA A 390 -1.74 -12.81 28.25
C ALA A 390 -0.46 -12.22 27.65
N ASN A 391 -0.19 -10.93 27.86
CA ASN A 391 1.03 -10.27 27.39
C ASN A 391 2.29 -10.84 28.04
N LYS A 392 2.23 -11.20 29.32
CA LYS A 392 3.37 -11.84 30.00
C LYS A 392 3.75 -13.18 29.38
N GLU A 393 2.76 -14.03 29.07
CA GLU A 393 3.01 -15.29 28.38
C GLU A 393 3.53 -15.07 26.95
N ALA A 394 2.96 -14.10 26.21
CA ALA A 394 3.43 -13.76 24.88
C ALA A 394 4.89 -13.28 24.87
N TRP A 395 5.30 -12.45 25.84
CA TRP A 395 6.70 -12.05 25.97
C TRP A 395 7.64 -13.21 26.23
N GLN A 396 7.20 -14.26 26.95
CA GLN A 396 7.99 -15.49 27.12
C GLN A 396 8.15 -16.24 25.79
N GLN A 397 7.07 -16.36 24.99
CA GLN A 397 7.14 -16.97 23.67
C GLN A 397 8.04 -16.17 22.72
N ILE A 398 7.92 -14.84 22.73
CA ILE A 398 8.81 -13.94 21.95
C ILE A 398 10.28 -14.17 22.35
N GLY A 399 10.57 -14.27 23.65
CA GLY A 399 11.92 -14.58 24.14
C GLY A 399 12.47 -15.89 23.55
N GLN A 400 11.70 -16.98 23.61
CA GLN A 400 12.07 -18.27 23.02
C GLN A 400 12.30 -18.19 21.51
N ARG A 401 11.48 -17.40 20.78
CA ARG A 401 11.69 -17.18 19.35
C ARG A 401 12.97 -16.40 19.07
N MET A 402 13.27 -15.38 19.88
CA MET A 402 14.49 -14.60 19.74
C MET A 402 15.75 -15.44 20.03
N GLU A 403 15.71 -16.38 21.00
CA GLU A 403 16.76 -17.35 21.23
C GLU A 403 16.96 -18.23 19.98
N ALA A 404 15.90 -18.84 19.46
CA ALA A 404 15.96 -19.67 18.24
C ALA A 404 16.55 -18.92 17.04
N PHE A 405 16.20 -17.64 16.87
CA PHE A 405 16.76 -16.79 15.82
C PHE A 405 18.24 -16.44 16.06
N SER A 406 18.66 -16.33 17.32
CA SER A 406 20.05 -16.05 17.67
C SER A 406 20.95 -17.28 17.46
N ASP A 407 20.42 -18.48 17.71
CA ASP A 407 21.16 -19.74 17.66
C ASP A 407 21.37 -20.24 16.22
N ASP A 408 20.45 -19.91 15.29
CA ASP A 408 20.50 -20.34 13.90
C ASP A 408 20.30 -19.17 12.93
N ALA A 409 21.41 -18.63 12.42
CA ALA A 409 21.39 -17.52 11.48
C ALA A 409 20.81 -17.90 10.10
N GLU A 410 20.97 -19.14 9.64
CA GLU A 410 20.42 -19.61 8.37
C GLU A 410 18.90 -19.69 8.47
N TYR A 411 18.38 -20.27 9.53
CA TYR A 411 16.96 -20.30 9.84
C TYR A 411 16.38 -18.88 9.93
N THR A 412 17.06 -17.97 10.58
CA THR A 412 16.61 -16.57 10.73
C THR A 412 16.47 -15.88 9.40
N VAL A 413 17.47 -16.00 8.52
CA VAL A 413 17.44 -15.42 7.17
C VAL A 413 16.31 -16.04 6.33
N ASP A 414 16.13 -17.37 6.43
CA ASP A 414 15.05 -18.06 5.71
C ASP A 414 13.68 -17.64 6.21
N PHE A 415 13.45 -17.59 7.53
CA PHE A 415 12.19 -17.18 8.15
C PHE A 415 11.78 -15.77 7.70
N PHE A 416 12.64 -14.78 7.92
CA PHE A 416 12.31 -13.39 7.57
C PHE A 416 12.29 -13.15 6.06
N GLY A 417 13.13 -13.84 5.29
CA GLY A 417 13.10 -13.82 3.83
C GLY A 417 11.76 -14.31 3.29
N LYS A 418 11.31 -15.49 3.72
CA LYS A 418 10.01 -16.05 3.36
C LYS A 418 8.85 -15.17 3.85
N LYS A 419 8.94 -14.65 5.07
CA LYS A 419 7.94 -13.74 5.62
C LYS A 419 7.78 -12.48 4.77
N ILE A 420 8.87 -11.83 4.33
CA ILE A 420 8.81 -10.67 3.44
C ILE A 420 8.20 -11.07 2.09
N LEU A 421 8.71 -12.15 1.50
CA LEU A 421 8.29 -12.55 0.14
C LEU A 421 6.83 -13.02 0.10
N SER A 422 6.34 -13.70 1.13
CA SER A 422 4.92 -14.11 1.21
C SER A 422 3.93 -12.93 1.19
N GLN A 423 4.37 -11.76 1.63
CA GLN A 423 3.54 -10.56 1.70
C GLN A 423 3.70 -9.68 0.45
N TRP A 424 4.96 -9.37 0.11
CA TRP A 424 5.28 -8.34 -0.89
C TRP A 424 5.48 -8.92 -2.29
N ASN A 425 5.74 -10.21 -2.41
CA ASN A 425 6.02 -10.88 -3.68
C ASN A 425 4.92 -11.88 -4.09
N GLU A 426 3.75 -11.81 -3.44
CA GLU A 426 2.50 -12.41 -3.90
C GLU A 426 1.76 -11.34 -4.73
N PRO A 427 1.81 -11.39 -6.07
CA PRO A 427 1.50 -10.24 -6.91
C PRO A 427 0.01 -9.91 -7.01
N THR A 428 -0.87 -10.83 -6.58
CA THR A 428 -2.32 -10.60 -6.57
C THR A 428 -2.79 -9.88 -5.31
N PHE A 429 -1.99 -9.91 -4.23
CA PHE A 429 -2.38 -9.44 -2.90
C PHE A 429 -3.74 -9.96 -2.46
N GLU A 430 -3.99 -11.24 -2.73
CA GLU A 430 -5.25 -11.93 -2.49
C GLU A 430 -6.49 -11.28 -3.15
N SER A 431 -6.34 -10.33 -4.07
CA SER A 431 -7.47 -9.60 -4.65
C SER A 431 -8.46 -10.49 -5.41
N ILE A 432 -7.99 -11.58 -6.02
CA ILE A 432 -8.83 -12.61 -6.63
C ILE A 432 -9.30 -13.61 -5.57
N TRP A 433 -8.41 -13.98 -4.65
CA TRP A 433 -8.68 -14.96 -3.62
C TRP A 433 -9.79 -14.53 -2.64
N VAL A 434 -9.77 -13.26 -2.17
CA VAL A 434 -10.82 -12.75 -1.26
C VAL A 434 -12.20 -12.78 -1.88
N SER A 435 -12.31 -12.60 -3.18
CA SER A 435 -13.55 -12.71 -3.88
C SER A 435 -13.96 -14.18 -4.01
N LYS A 436 -13.08 -15.06 -4.49
CA LYS A 436 -13.37 -16.47 -4.76
C LYS A 436 -13.61 -17.33 -3.50
N VAL A 437 -12.88 -17.08 -2.40
CA VAL A 437 -12.92 -17.92 -1.20
C VAL A 437 -13.66 -17.28 -0.05
N LYS A 438 -13.34 -16.01 0.27
CA LYS A 438 -14.00 -15.26 1.35
C LYS A 438 -15.36 -14.69 0.97
N GLY A 439 -15.85 -14.97 -0.23
CA GLY A 439 -17.12 -14.52 -0.72
C GLY A 439 -18.12 -15.63 -0.98
N HIS A 440 -17.78 -16.90 -0.81
CA HIS A 440 -18.60 -18.01 -1.30
C HIS A 440 -19.19 -17.74 -2.68
N GLU A 441 -18.33 -17.29 -3.61
CA GLU A 441 -18.82 -16.70 -4.84
C GLU A 441 -19.34 -17.71 -5.83
N VAL A 442 -20.47 -17.36 -6.40
CA VAL A 442 -20.94 -17.95 -7.64
C VAL A 442 -20.62 -16.99 -8.76
N ALA A 443 -19.59 -17.31 -9.58
CA ALA A 443 -19.37 -16.60 -10.83
C ALA A 443 -20.58 -16.77 -11.74
N ILE A 444 -20.99 -15.68 -12.40
CA ILE A 444 -22.06 -15.73 -13.39
C ILE A 444 -21.54 -16.56 -14.58
N LYS A 445 -22.23 -17.66 -14.91
CA LYS A 445 -21.86 -18.53 -16.05
C LYS A 445 -21.72 -17.74 -17.34
N GLY A 446 -20.62 -17.96 -18.06
CA GLY A 446 -20.30 -17.23 -19.30
C GLY A 446 -19.80 -15.80 -19.10
N GLY A 447 -19.73 -15.31 -17.85
CA GLY A 447 -19.30 -13.95 -17.53
C GLY A 447 -17.80 -13.81 -17.31
N ILE A 448 -17.38 -12.55 -17.09
CA ILE A 448 -15.99 -12.19 -16.79
C ILE A 448 -15.50 -12.85 -15.49
N GLY A 449 -16.38 -12.99 -14.48
CA GLY A 449 -16.05 -13.66 -13.23
C GLY A 449 -15.59 -15.10 -13.44
N GLU A 450 -16.34 -15.90 -14.22
CA GLU A 450 -15.94 -17.27 -14.58
C GLU A 450 -14.62 -17.30 -15.39
N ALA A 451 -14.45 -16.33 -16.30
CA ALA A 451 -13.23 -16.24 -17.09
C ALA A 451 -11.98 -15.95 -16.24
N VAL A 452 -12.14 -15.18 -15.14
CA VAL A 452 -11.07 -14.90 -14.18
C VAL A 452 -10.83 -16.08 -13.24
N TYR A 453 -11.87 -16.74 -12.76
CA TYR A 453 -11.70 -17.79 -11.76
C TYR A 453 -11.27 -19.15 -12.33
N ASP A 454 -11.76 -19.51 -13.49
CA ASP A 454 -11.70 -20.89 -13.99
C ASP A 454 -11.10 -20.99 -15.41
N LYS A 455 -10.72 -19.86 -16.04
CA LYS A 455 -10.24 -19.82 -17.42
C LYS A 455 -8.93 -19.00 -17.57
N SER A 456 -8.48 -18.90 -18.80
CA SER A 456 -7.21 -18.26 -19.19
C SER A 456 -7.08 -16.77 -18.80
N LEU A 457 -8.20 -16.05 -18.58
CA LEU A 457 -8.13 -14.65 -18.18
C LEU A 457 -7.50 -14.47 -16.78
N GLY A 458 -7.77 -15.40 -15.86
CA GLY A 458 -7.12 -15.39 -14.54
C GLY A 458 -5.60 -15.56 -14.64
N GLN A 459 -5.15 -16.55 -15.44
CA GLN A 459 -3.72 -16.78 -15.69
C GLN A 459 -3.03 -15.55 -16.33
N LEU A 460 -3.73 -14.89 -17.27
CA LEU A 460 -3.22 -13.68 -17.91
C LEU A 460 -3.12 -12.51 -16.90
N LEU A 461 -4.08 -12.37 -16.00
CA LEU A 461 -4.03 -11.38 -14.93
C LEU A 461 -2.89 -11.65 -13.94
N GLU A 462 -2.67 -12.89 -13.53
CA GLU A 462 -1.56 -13.28 -12.66
C GLU A 462 -0.21 -12.99 -13.31
N LEU A 463 -0.05 -13.31 -14.60
CA LEU A 463 1.14 -12.95 -15.37
C LEU A 463 1.33 -11.43 -15.43
N HIS A 464 0.26 -10.68 -15.69
CA HIS A 464 0.29 -9.22 -15.67
C HIS A 464 0.73 -8.69 -14.30
N PHE A 465 0.15 -9.20 -13.22
CA PHE A 465 0.50 -8.76 -11.87
C PHE A 465 1.96 -9.04 -11.53
N GLY A 466 2.47 -10.22 -11.86
CA GLY A 466 3.87 -10.56 -11.65
C GLY A 466 4.81 -9.61 -12.39
N LEU A 467 4.58 -9.35 -13.67
CA LEU A 467 5.38 -8.43 -14.47
C LEU A 467 5.24 -6.98 -13.96
N TYR A 468 4.02 -6.53 -13.70
CA TYR A 468 3.73 -5.18 -13.23
C TYR A 468 4.43 -4.90 -11.90
N MET A 469 4.34 -5.81 -10.94
CA MET A 469 4.95 -5.64 -9.62
C MET A 469 6.48 -5.64 -9.67
N ARG A 470 7.12 -6.50 -10.48
CA ARG A 470 8.58 -6.47 -10.68
C ARG A 470 9.05 -5.11 -11.19
N VAL A 471 8.38 -4.59 -12.22
CA VAL A 471 8.72 -3.29 -12.79
C VAL A 471 8.44 -2.17 -11.80
N LEU A 472 7.30 -2.23 -11.08
CA LEU A 472 6.92 -1.21 -10.11
C LEU A 472 7.93 -1.12 -8.94
N TYR A 473 8.34 -2.26 -8.38
CA TYR A 473 9.34 -2.30 -7.31
C TYR A 473 10.71 -1.81 -7.77
N LEU A 474 11.14 -2.22 -8.98
CA LEU A 474 12.39 -1.74 -9.56
C LEU A 474 12.38 -0.22 -9.76
N LEU A 475 11.30 0.31 -10.35
CA LEU A 475 11.14 1.77 -10.53
C LEU A 475 11.08 2.50 -9.19
N PHE A 476 10.42 1.94 -8.18
CA PHE A 476 10.39 2.54 -6.86
C PHE A 476 11.77 2.58 -6.21
N ALA A 477 12.52 1.49 -6.24
CA ALA A 477 13.89 1.44 -5.71
C ALA A 477 14.80 2.46 -6.41
N ILE A 478 14.73 2.57 -7.74
CA ILE A 478 15.45 3.60 -8.52
C ILE A 478 14.99 5.00 -8.09
N GLY A 479 13.68 5.22 -7.93
CA GLY A 479 13.12 6.51 -7.54
C GLY A 479 13.58 6.94 -6.15
N ILE A 480 13.56 6.04 -5.18
CA ILE A 480 14.05 6.26 -3.82
C ILE A 480 15.55 6.56 -3.82
N TYR A 481 16.36 5.82 -4.60
CA TYR A 481 17.78 6.11 -4.75
C TYR A 481 18.00 7.52 -5.32
N CYS A 482 17.27 7.90 -6.36
CA CYS A 482 17.33 9.24 -6.93
C CYS A 482 16.91 10.34 -5.93
N LEU A 483 15.90 10.07 -5.09
CA LEU A 483 15.50 10.97 -4.02
C LEU A 483 16.59 11.07 -2.94
N PHE A 484 17.21 9.95 -2.56
CA PHE A 484 18.28 9.89 -1.58
C PHE A 484 19.49 10.75 -1.97
N ILE A 485 19.96 10.64 -3.21
CA ILE A 485 21.09 11.42 -3.70
C ILE A 485 20.73 12.87 -4.06
N SER A 486 19.45 13.18 -4.14
CA SER A 486 18.98 14.53 -4.52
C SER A 486 19.05 15.50 -3.35
N LYS A 487 19.76 16.62 -3.54
CA LYS A 487 19.77 17.73 -2.58
C LYS A 487 18.39 18.43 -2.43
N LYS A 488 17.47 18.19 -3.37
CA LYS A 488 16.14 18.84 -3.41
C LYS A 488 15.05 18.02 -2.71
N THR A 489 15.32 16.79 -2.29
CA THR A 489 14.36 15.96 -1.57
C THR A 489 14.02 16.59 -0.22
N ASN A 490 12.76 16.70 0.11
CA ASN A 490 12.25 17.26 1.35
C ASN A 490 11.25 16.31 2.01
N ILE A 491 10.74 16.68 3.19
CA ILE A 491 9.80 15.84 3.93
C ILE A 491 8.53 15.51 3.13
N GLN A 492 8.08 16.40 2.27
CA GLN A 492 6.85 16.18 1.49
C GLN A 492 7.01 15.02 0.51
N THR A 493 8.19 14.92 -0.12
CA THR A 493 8.47 13.86 -1.10
C THR A 493 8.59 12.48 -0.47
N ILE A 494 8.87 12.40 0.84
CA ILE A 494 9.01 11.13 1.56
C ILE A 494 7.76 10.73 2.33
N LEU A 495 6.66 11.49 2.32
CA LEU A 495 5.46 11.18 3.09
C LEU A 495 4.89 9.80 2.70
N LEU A 496 4.67 9.54 1.40
CA LEU A 496 4.16 8.23 0.95
C LEU A 496 5.18 7.10 1.20
N PRO A 497 6.48 7.26 0.89
CA PRO A 497 7.51 6.32 1.32
C PRO A 497 7.54 6.06 2.84
N LEU A 498 7.30 7.09 3.67
CA LEU A 498 7.26 6.91 5.14
C LEU A 498 6.07 6.06 5.58
N VAL A 499 4.86 6.31 5.03
CA VAL A 499 3.69 5.46 5.28
C VAL A 499 3.95 4.02 4.84
N LEU A 500 4.53 3.84 3.65
CA LEU A 500 4.90 2.53 3.11
C LEU A 500 5.90 1.79 4.02
N MET A 501 6.93 2.48 4.52
CA MET A 501 7.91 1.92 5.45
C MET A 501 7.31 1.62 6.83
N GLY A 502 6.32 2.42 7.27
CA GLY A 502 5.54 2.11 8.46
C GLY A 502 4.77 0.80 8.31
N GLY A 503 4.10 0.59 7.16
CA GLY A 503 3.43 -0.66 6.83
C GLY A 503 4.41 -1.83 6.72
N PHE A 504 5.54 -1.63 6.04
CA PHE A 504 6.58 -2.64 5.94
C PHE A 504 7.11 -3.06 7.33
N GLY A 505 7.48 -2.09 8.16
CA GLY A 505 8.03 -2.36 9.50
C GLY A 505 7.01 -3.03 10.42
N TYR A 506 5.75 -2.59 10.38
CA TYR A 506 4.69 -3.20 11.19
C TYR A 506 4.49 -4.67 10.83
N HIS A 507 4.30 -4.99 9.55
CA HIS A 507 4.07 -6.37 9.10
C HIS A 507 5.34 -7.23 9.03
N PHE A 508 6.52 -6.62 9.11
CA PHE A 508 7.78 -7.33 9.33
C PHE A 508 7.86 -7.89 10.77
N LEU A 509 7.38 -7.14 11.75
CA LEU A 509 7.41 -7.54 13.15
C LEU A 509 6.15 -8.29 13.59
N CYS A 510 4.97 -7.77 13.23
CA CYS A 510 3.66 -8.31 13.63
C CYS A 510 3.12 -9.31 12.60
N GLU A 511 1.85 -9.68 12.76
CA GLU A 511 1.13 -10.55 11.83
C GLU A 511 1.32 -10.10 10.38
N ALA A 512 1.65 -11.06 9.54
CA ALA A 512 1.92 -10.89 8.11
C ALA A 512 0.77 -11.44 7.26
N LYS A 513 0.47 -10.76 6.15
CA LYS A 513 -0.46 -11.25 5.12
C LYS A 513 -0.35 -10.39 3.85
N SER A 514 -0.42 -11.01 2.66
CA SER A 514 -0.36 -10.26 1.40
C SER A 514 -1.54 -9.30 1.23
N GLN A 515 -2.73 -9.67 1.67
CA GLN A 515 -3.93 -8.82 1.71
C GLN A 515 -3.71 -7.48 2.42
N TYR A 516 -2.88 -7.44 3.46
CA TYR A 516 -2.63 -6.21 4.21
C TYR A 516 -1.78 -5.22 3.41
N ILE A 517 -0.96 -5.74 2.50
CA ILE A 517 -0.04 -4.96 1.67
C ILE A 517 -0.76 -4.25 0.52
N LEU A 518 -1.88 -4.80 0.05
CA LEU A 518 -2.63 -4.27 -1.09
C LEU A 518 -2.87 -2.75 -0.98
N THR A 519 -3.21 -2.25 0.21
CA THR A 519 -3.52 -0.83 0.42
C THR A 519 -2.30 0.10 0.33
N TYR A 520 -1.09 -0.45 0.45
CA TYR A 520 0.15 0.32 0.32
C TYR A 520 0.70 0.36 -1.10
N ILE A 521 0.33 -0.62 -1.95
CA ILE A 521 0.88 -0.73 -3.31
C ILE A 521 0.67 0.53 -4.15
N PRO A 522 -0.52 1.17 -4.19
CA PRO A 522 -0.69 2.39 -4.95
C PRO A 522 0.19 3.56 -4.48
N LEU A 523 0.64 3.57 -3.19
CA LEU A 523 1.53 4.61 -2.65
C LEU A 523 2.93 4.60 -3.26
N ILE A 524 3.34 3.49 -3.85
CA ILE A 524 4.61 3.32 -4.57
C ILE A 524 4.62 4.16 -5.85
N ILE A 525 3.46 4.32 -6.49
CA ILE A 525 3.33 4.80 -7.88
C ILE A 525 3.88 6.22 -8.10
N PRO A 526 3.65 7.23 -7.23
CA PRO A 526 4.22 8.56 -7.44
C PRO A 526 5.75 8.57 -7.56
N THR A 527 6.44 7.79 -6.72
CA THR A 527 7.91 7.68 -6.74
C THR A 527 8.39 6.84 -7.93
N ALA A 528 7.69 5.76 -8.27
CA ALA A 528 7.97 4.95 -9.46
C ALA A 528 7.77 5.77 -10.75
N ALA A 529 6.74 6.61 -10.82
CA ALA A 529 6.51 7.52 -11.94
C ALA A 529 7.63 8.56 -12.09
N TYR A 530 8.16 9.07 -10.98
CA TYR A 530 9.32 9.93 -10.99
C TYR A 530 10.55 9.23 -11.58
N ALA A 531 10.82 7.99 -11.16
CA ALA A 531 11.90 7.18 -11.73
C ALA A 531 11.70 6.90 -13.22
N LEU A 532 10.50 6.47 -13.61
CA LEU A 532 10.16 6.21 -15.00
C LEU A 532 10.37 7.44 -15.88
N ASN A 533 9.96 8.61 -15.40
CA ASN A 533 10.20 9.87 -16.10
C ASN A 533 11.69 10.17 -16.25
N LEU A 534 12.51 9.92 -15.23
CA LEU A 534 13.96 10.08 -15.32
C LEU A 534 14.56 9.10 -16.33
N VAL A 535 14.17 7.83 -16.29
CA VAL A 535 14.66 6.80 -17.22
C VAL A 535 14.30 7.16 -18.67
N LEU A 536 13.09 7.64 -18.92
CA LEU A 536 12.63 7.90 -20.30
C LEU A 536 13.16 9.24 -20.87
N PHE A 537 13.28 10.28 -20.04
CA PHE A 537 13.48 11.64 -20.54
C PHE A 537 14.76 12.34 -20.04
N SER A 538 15.64 11.64 -19.29
CA SER A 538 16.95 12.19 -18.96
C SER A 538 17.88 12.16 -20.17
N ASP A 539 18.70 13.20 -20.31
CA ASP A 539 19.75 13.29 -21.33
C ASP A 539 20.97 12.47 -20.91
N TYR A 540 20.98 11.32 -20.54
CA TYR A 540 22.07 10.40 -20.14
C TYR A 540 23.52 10.95 -20.21
N THR A 541 23.70 12.26 -20.32
CA THR A 541 25.01 12.94 -20.37
C THR A 541 25.83 12.68 -19.10
N GLY A 542 25.15 12.57 -17.93
CA GLY A 542 25.80 12.18 -16.69
C GLY A 542 26.29 10.72 -16.72
N LEU A 543 25.49 9.80 -17.20
CA LEU A 543 25.84 8.38 -17.34
C LEU A 543 26.96 8.20 -18.37
N LYS A 544 26.89 8.90 -19.51
CA LYS A 544 27.98 8.92 -20.51
C LYS A 544 29.30 9.40 -19.92
N LYS A 545 29.28 10.42 -19.05
CA LYS A 545 30.48 10.88 -18.32
C LYS A 545 31.02 9.85 -17.34
N VAL A 546 30.12 9.13 -16.63
CA VAL A 546 30.53 8.04 -15.73
C VAL A 546 31.11 6.86 -16.51
N ILE A 547 30.45 6.43 -17.59
CA ILE A 547 30.95 5.36 -18.46
C ILE A 547 32.29 5.75 -19.11
N ALA A 548 32.43 6.99 -19.56
CA ALA A 548 33.70 7.49 -20.07
C ALA A 548 34.81 7.42 -19.01
N LYS A 549 34.55 7.85 -17.77
CA LYS A 549 35.49 7.71 -16.66
C LYS A 549 35.85 6.26 -16.33
N ILE A 550 34.88 5.34 -16.40
CA ILE A 550 35.15 3.90 -16.19
C ILE A 550 36.04 3.34 -17.31
N ASN A 551 35.83 3.77 -18.56
CA ASN A 551 36.65 3.36 -19.71
C ASN A 551 38.04 4.02 -19.71
N GLU A 552 38.24 5.13 -19.00
CA GLU A 552 39.55 5.78 -18.81
C GLU A 552 40.39 5.14 -17.69
N ILE A 553 39.83 4.23 -16.89
CA ILE A 553 40.62 3.44 -15.91
C ILE A 553 41.54 2.50 -16.69
N PRO A 554 42.89 2.67 -16.64
CA PRO A 554 43.80 1.84 -17.39
C PRO A 554 43.61 0.37 -17.03
N GLN A 555 43.41 -0.48 -18.03
CA GLN A 555 43.38 -1.95 -17.90
C GLN A 555 44.79 -2.53 -17.53
N THR A 556 45.56 -1.86 -16.71
CA THR A 556 46.87 -2.29 -16.27
C THR A 556 46.88 -2.74 -14.82
N VAL A 557 46.29 -3.90 -14.58
CA VAL A 557 46.82 -4.81 -13.55
C VAL A 557 47.26 -6.10 -14.26
N GLY A 558 48.33 -5.97 -15.05
CA GLY A 558 49.10 -7.09 -15.51
C GLY A 558 49.82 -7.74 -14.34
N PHE A 559 49.47 -8.98 -14.02
CA PHE A 559 50.24 -9.82 -13.10
C PHE A 559 51.70 -9.88 -13.55
N LYS A 560 52.61 -9.20 -12.84
CA LYS A 560 54.04 -9.43 -13.00
C LYS A 560 54.33 -10.88 -12.65
N LYS A 561 54.60 -11.71 -13.67
CA LYS A 561 55.22 -13.02 -13.44
C LYS A 561 56.56 -12.81 -12.78
N SER A 562 56.67 -13.20 -11.52
CA SER A 562 57.93 -13.31 -10.77
C SER A 562 58.81 -14.30 -11.53
N LYS A 563 59.90 -13.84 -12.15
CA LYS A 563 61.00 -14.69 -12.59
C LYS A 563 61.76 -15.09 -11.35
N LYS A 564 61.68 -16.37 -10.95
CA LYS A 564 62.65 -17.00 -10.06
C LYS A 564 64.01 -16.97 -10.73
N LYS A 565 65.01 -16.44 -10.02
CA LYS A 565 66.41 -16.84 -10.13
C LYS A 565 66.71 -17.77 -8.96
#